data_6b289033bd8cab736fcd98cbf53b7d0d
#
_entry.id   6b289033bd8cab736fcd98cbf53b7d0d
#
_cell.length_a   1.000
_cell.length_b   1.000
_cell.length_c   1.000
_cell.angle_alpha   90.00
_cell.angle_beta   90.00
_cell.angle_gamma   90.00
#
_symmetry.space_group_name_H-M   'P 1'
#
loop_
_entity.id
_entity.type
_entity.pdbx_description
1 polymer ?
#
loop_
_entity_poly.entity_id
_entity_poly.type
_entity_poly.pdbx_seq_one_letter_code
_entity_poly.pdbx_strand_id
1 'polypeptide(L)'
;MPKSTLSNPRGVRGAASLCAVAALAYLFVQDLLTIFVSALMGMRVQGASLSDPVGFSVAAQGLLGIVVAAGSIVLPLWWLLRATRLQTQDLRILLPAPWSPAFCLVVFLGLANAGNLFGGLLARGLGVTTSSTALPAGGLDLFIRYFSLCVVPAVLEEIYFRGALQGIMRPSGSSVAIFAPALLFALLHLDLAQSITALVCGIFLGWLVERSGSILPGMLLHFINNTLAFFSLYLRQYAPEQLAVVYELILLVALPLAALFLVWRVKVQGFSFSAGLRGGMEPLAVFTSLPYTVCVLFLMGLTVYLYRVG
;
A
#
# COMPACT_ATOMS: atom_id res chain seq x y z
N MET A 1 -18.38 16.65 -14.96
CA MET A 1 -17.88 16.14 -13.67
C MET A 1 -18.72 16.76 -12.57
N PRO A 2 -19.40 16.02 -11.67
CA PRO A 2 -20.10 16.61 -10.56
C PRO A 2 -19.09 17.36 -9.69
N LYS A 3 -19.43 18.60 -9.32
CA LYS A 3 -18.64 19.38 -8.37
C LYS A 3 -18.61 18.59 -7.07
N SER A 4 -17.41 18.25 -6.56
CA SER A 4 -17.27 17.62 -5.25
C SER A 4 -17.95 18.52 -4.22
N THR A 5 -18.91 17.98 -3.49
CA THR A 5 -19.63 18.65 -2.40
C THR A 5 -18.74 18.93 -1.18
N LEU A 6 -17.49 18.49 -1.23
CA LEU A 6 -16.47 18.75 -0.22
C LEU A 6 -15.91 20.17 -0.38
N SER A 7 -16.64 21.17 0.14
CA SER A 7 -15.98 22.39 0.59
C SER A 7 -15.02 21.98 1.71
N ASN A 8 -13.72 22.26 1.57
CA ASN A 8 -12.76 21.95 2.62
C ASN A 8 -12.79 23.03 3.72
N PRO A 9 -13.71 22.96 4.71
CA PRO A 9 -13.81 23.98 5.75
C PRO A 9 -12.61 23.95 6.71
N ARG A 10 -11.74 22.91 6.60
CA ARG A 10 -10.61 22.68 7.51
C ARG A 10 -9.26 23.03 6.89
N GLY A 11 -9.22 23.37 5.60
CA GLY A 11 -7.94 23.58 4.89
C GLY A 11 -7.05 22.32 4.86
N VAL A 12 -5.86 22.43 4.26
CA VAL A 12 -4.91 21.32 4.16
C VAL A 12 -4.47 20.77 5.53
N ARG A 13 -4.35 21.66 6.53
CA ARG A 13 -3.92 21.26 7.90
C ARG A 13 -4.93 20.33 8.54
N GLY A 14 -6.22 20.67 8.50
CA GLY A 14 -7.25 19.83 9.09
C GLY A 14 -7.46 18.52 8.36
N ALA A 15 -7.35 18.51 7.03
CA ALA A 15 -7.40 17.30 6.22
C ALA A 15 -6.22 16.36 6.52
N ALA A 16 -5.00 16.91 6.57
CA ALA A 16 -3.78 16.16 6.91
C ALA A 16 -3.84 15.60 8.34
N SER A 17 -4.33 16.38 9.32
CA SER A 17 -4.54 15.91 10.70
C SER A 17 -5.48 14.70 10.74
N LEU A 18 -6.57 14.74 9.99
CA LEU A 18 -7.52 13.63 9.90
C LEU A 18 -6.89 12.38 9.28
N CYS A 19 -6.09 12.54 8.22
CA CYS A 19 -5.37 11.44 7.62
C CYS A 19 -4.36 10.82 8.61
N ALA A 20 -3.66 11.63 9.39
CA ALA A 20 -2.74 11.17 10.43
C ALA A 20 -3.46 10.35 11.52
N VAL A 21 -4.58 10.89 12.05
CA VAL A 21 -5.39 10.18 13.05
C VAL A 21 -5.92 8.86 12.48
N ALA A 22 -6.39 8.86 11.24
CA ALA A 22 -6.85 7.65 10.57
C ALA A 22 -5.73 6.61 10.42
N ALA A 23 -4.51 7.02 10.02
CA ALA A 23 -3.35 6.13 9.92
C ALA A 23 -2.96 5.52 11.27
N LEU A 24 -2.94 6.32 12.34
CA LEU A 24 -2.68 5.82 13.70
C LEU A 24 -3.81 4.90 14.19
N ALA A 25 -5.07 5.22 13.87
CA ALA A 25 -6.20 4.36 14.20
C ALA A 25 -6.11 3.00 13.49
N TYR A 26 -5.69 3.00 12.20
CA TYR A 26 -5.42 1.76 11.47
C TYR A 26 -4.39 0.89 12.21
N LEU A 27 -3.23 1.46 12.56
CA LEU A 27 -2.17 0.75 13.27
C LEU A 27 -2.65 0.23 14.63
N PHE A 28 -3.27 1.10 15.42
CA PHE A 28 -3.78 0.75 16.76
C PHE A 28 -4.81 -0.38 16.71
N VAL A 29 -5.77 -0.31 15.79
CA VAL A 29 -6.79 -1.35 15.62
C VAL A 29 -6.16 -2.66 15.15
N GLN A 30 -5.18 -2.60 14.25
CA GLN A 30 -4.43 -3.78 13.79
C GLN A 30 -3.74 -4.49 14.95
N ASP A 31 -2.99 -3.74 15.78
CA ASP A 31 -2.29 -4.31 16.93
C ASP A 31 -3.27 -4.86 17.97
N LEU A 32 -4.34 -4.11 18.27
CA LEU A 32 -5.37 -4.55 19.22
C LEU A 32 -6.05 -5.83 18.76
N LEU A 33 -6.44 -5.93 17.49
CA LEU A 33 -7.06 -7.12 16.93
C LEU A 33 -6.07 -8.29 16.89
N THR A 34 -4.80 -8.04 16.56
CA THR A 34 -3.76 -9.07 16.55
C THR A 34 -3.58 -9.65 17.95
N ILE A 35 -3.46 -8.80 18.99
CA ILE A 35 -3.34 -9.24 20.37
C ILE A 35 -4.59 -10.01 20.81
N PHE A 36 -5.78 -9.49 20.53
CA PHE A 36 -7.04 -10.11 20.91
C PHE A 36 -7.23 -11.49 20.27
N VAL A 37 -7.02 -11.58 18.94
CA VAL A 37 -7.14 -12.83 18.19
C VAL A 37 -6.08 -13.84 18.66
N SER A 38 -4.83 -13.39 18.84
CA SER A 38 -3.77 -14.26 19.36
C SER A 38 -4.08 -14.80 20.75
N ALA A 39 -4.62 -13.96 21.64
CA ALA A 39 -5.03 -14.38 22.98
C ALA A 39 -6.17 -15.40 22.95
N LEU A 40 -7.19 -15.19 22.09
CA LEU A 40 -8.30 -16.14 21.92
C LEU A 40 -7.81 -17.51 21.42
N MET A 41 -6.77 -17.53 20.60
CA MET A 41 -6.17 -18.75 20.06
C MET A 41 -5.13 -19.38 20.99
N GLY A 42 -4.89 -18.82 22.17
CA GLY A 42 -3.83 -19.29 23.07
C GLY A 42 -2.41 -19.11 22.51
N MET A 43 -2.26 -18.29 21.47
CA MET A 43 -0.94 -17.93 20.92
C MET A 43 -0.20 -17.03 21.90
N ARG A 44 1.11 -17.17 21.98
CA ARG A 44 1.96 -16.34 22.83
C ARG A 44 2.77 -15.37 21.98
N VAL A 45 2.73 -14.10 22.35
CA VAL A 45 3.61 -13.08 21.78
C VAL A 45 4.99 -13.24 22.43
N GLN A 46 6.01 -13.55 21.63
CA GLN A 46 7.41 -13.61 22.05
C GLN A 46 8.22 -12.63 21.23
N GLY A 47 8.48 -11.44 21.79
CA GLY A 47 9.11 -10.36 21.04
C GLY A 47 8.26 -9.89 19.84
N ALA A 48 8.85 -9.86 18.65
CA ALA A 48 8.13 -9.54 17.41
C ALA A 48 7.48 -10.75 16.72
N SER A 49 7.58 -11.97 17.31
CA SER A 49 7.02 -13.19 16.74
C SER A 49 5.83 -13.72 17.55
N LEU A 50 4.90 -14.36 16.84
CA LEU A 50 3.79 -15.12 17.44
C LEU A 50 4.18 -16.60 17.47
N SER A 51 4.27 -17.18 18.68
CA SER A 51 4.41 -18.62 18.82
C SER A 51 3.01 -19.25 18.94
N ASP A 52 2.78 -20.33 18.17
CA ASP A 52 1.54 -21.11 18.21
C ASP A 52 1.74 -22.43 18.96
N PRO A 53 1.54 -22.44 20.29
CA PRO A 53 1.68 -23.65 21.10
C PRO A 53 0.53 -24.65 20.88
N VAL A 54 -0.57 -24.23 20.26
CA VAL A 54 -1.76 -25.07 20.01
C VAL A 54 -1.68 -25.78 18.66
N GLY A 55 -0.86 -25.26 17.71
CA GLY A 55 -0.64 -25.87 16.39
C GLY A 55 -1.83 -25.68 15.45
N PHE A 56 -2.36 -24.47 15.37
CA PHE A 56 -3.41 -24.15 14.38
C PHE A 56 -2.93 -24.38 12.95
N SER A 57 -3.82 -24.85 12.09
CA SER A 57 -3.51 -24.99 10.68
C SER A 57 -3.16 -23.63 10.05
N VAL A 58 -2.31 -23.66 9.02
CA VAL A 58 -1.93 -22.44 8.27
C VAL A 58 -3.15 -21.74 7.68
N ALA A 59 -4.18 -22.51 7.29
CA ALA A 59 -5.46 -21.96 6.84
C ALA A 59 -6.17 -21.16 7.94
N ALA A 60 -6.22 -21.68 9.17
CA ALA A 60 -6.84 -20.98 10.29
C ALA A 60 -6.09 -19.68 10.62
N GLN A 61 -4.76 -19.70 10.65
CA GLN A 61 -3.93 -18.51 10.84
C GLN A 61 -4.15 -17.50 9.70
N GLY A 62 -4.25 -17.95 8.45
CA GLY A 62 -4.53 -17.10 7.29
C GLY A 62 -5.91 -16.45 7.35
N LEU A 63 -6.96 -17.18 7.75
CA LEU A 63 -8.31 -16.64 7.91
C LEU A 63 -8.35 -15.56 9.01
N LEU A 64 -7.66 -15.79 10.11
CA LEU A 64 -7.57 -14.80 11.19
C LEU A 64 -6.79 -13.56 10.75
N GLY A 65 -5.72 -13.73 9.97
CA GLY A 65 -5.01 -12.63 9.34
C GLY A 65 -5.93 -11.78 8.47
N ILE A 66 -6.84 -12.42 7.71
CA ILE A 66 -7.86 -11.70 6.92
C ILE A 66 -8.80 -10.90 7.83
N VAL A 67 -9.27 -11.49 8.94
CA VAL A 67 -10.15 -10.78 9.89
C VAL A 67 -9.44 -9.57 10.51
N VAL A 68 -8.18 -9.73 10.92
CA VAL A 68 -7.37 -8.63 11.46
C VAL A 68 -7.18 -7.54 10.40
N ALA A 69 -6.75 -7.89 9.18
CA ALA A 69 -6.54 -6.94 8.09
C ALA A 69 -7.83 -6.22 7.69
N ALA A 70 -8.94 -6.92 7.60
CA ALA A 70 -10.24 -6.32 7.31
C ALA A 70 -10.70 -5.40 8.45
N GLY A 71 -10.60 -5.83 9.69
CA GLY A 71 -11.01 -5.04 10.85
C GLY A 71 -10.18 -3.77 11.00
N SER A 72 -8.85 -3.86 10.80
CA SER A 72 -7.93 -2.72 10.91
C SER A 72 -8.21 -1.62 9.88
N ILE A 73 -8.80 -1.96 8.73
CA ILE A 73 -9.19 -1.01 7.69
C ILE A 73 -10.64 -0.58 7.84
N VAL A 74 -11.57 -1.53 8.00
CA VAL A 74 -13.01 -1.24 7.98
C VAL A 74 -13.44 -0.38 9.17
N LEU A 75 -12.89 -0.61 10.37
CA LEU A 75 -13.28 0.17 11.55
C LEU A 75 -12.83 1.65 11.45
N PRO A 76 -11.55 1.97 11.15
CA PRO A 76 -11.16 3.36 10.93
C PRO A 76 -11.84 4.00 9.71
N LEU A 77 -12.08 3.24 8.64
CA LEU A 77 -12.81 3.72 7.47
C LEU A 77 -14.24 4.13 7.83
N TRP A 78 -14.96 3.28 8.56
CA TRP A 78 -16.31 3.57 9.02
C TRP A 78 -16.36 4.84 9.88
N TRP A 79 -15.42 4.98 10.83
CA TRP A 79 -15.28 6.19 11.62
C TRP A 79 -15.01 7.42 10.73
N LEU A 80 -14.10 7.28 9.78
CA LEU A 80 -13.69 8.35 8.88
C LEU A 80 -14.86 8.83 8.00
N LEU A 81 -15.63 7.90 7.43
CA LEU A 81 -16.81 8.21 6.63
C LEU A 81 -17.84 9.02 7.44
N ARG A 82 -18.05 8.65 8.72
CA ARG A 82 -18.94 9.39 9.61
C ARG A 82 -18.39 10.76 10.02
N ALA A 83 -17.11 10.83 10.36
CA ALA A 83 -16.46 12.08 10.80
C ALA A 83 -16.33 13.13 9.69
N THR A 84 -16.19 12.70 8.43
CA THR A 84 -16.01 13.59 7.27
C THR A 84 -17.25 13.79 6.43
N ARG A 85 -18.31 12.99 6.66
CA ARG A 85 -19.50 12.92 5.80
C ARG A 85 -19.17 12.55 4.34
N LEU A 86 -18.05 11.85 4.13
CA LEU A 86 -17.73 11.25 2.83
C LEU A 86 -18.85 10.30 2.42
N GLN A 87 -19.28 10.40 1.18
CA GLN A 87 -20.26 9.49 0.60
C GLN A 87 -19.52 8.38 -0.18
N THR A 88 -20.20 7.26 -0.41
CA THR A 88 -19.61 6.13 -1.17
C THR A 88 -19.16 6.54 -2.57
N GLN A 89 -19.82 7.51 -3.21
CA GLN A 89 -19.40 8.06 -4.50
C GLN A 89 -18.05 8.79 -4.46
N ASP A 90 -17.68 9.37 -3.29
CA ASP A 90 -16.39 10.05 -3.10
C ASP A 90 -15.22 9.06 -3.06
N LEU A 91 -15.49 7.79 -2.73
CA LEU A 91 -14.52 6.70 -2.77
C LEU A 91 -14.11 6.30 -4.18
N ARG A 92 -14.80 6.81 -5.21
CA ARG A 92 -14.53 6.54 -6.63
C ARG A 92 -14.53 5.05 -7.00
N ILE A 93 -15.40 4.26 -6.38
CA ILE A 93 -15.67 2.86 -6.74
C ILE A 93 -16.65 2.86 -7.93
N LEU A 94 -16.15 3.23 -9.10
CA LEU A 94 -16.93 3.35 -10.34
C LEU A 94 -16.05 3.03 -11.55
N LEU A 95 -16.68 2.82 -12.70
CA LEU A 95 -15.94 2.52 -13.93
C LEU A 95 -14.99 3.68 -14.28
N PRO A 96 -13.74 3.36 -14.65
CA PRO A 96 -12.73 4.38 -14.97
C PRO A 96 -13.04 5.08 -16.29
N ALA A 97 -12.63 6.36 -16.38
CA ALA A 97 -12.43 6.99 -17.68
C ALA A 97 -11.40 6.23 -18.51
N PRO A 98 -11.36 6.40 -19.83
CA PRO A 98 -10.39 5.71 -20.69
C PRO A 98 -8.96 5.86 -20.18
N TRP A 99 -8.28 4.74 -20.03
CA TRP A 99 -6.88 4.63 -19.59
C TRP A 99 -6.18 3.57 -20.43
N SER A 100 -4.86 3.54 -20.42
CA SER A 100 -4.08 2.54 -21.16
C SER A 100 -3.62 1.43 -20.20
N PRO A 101 -4.34 0.29 -20.09
CA PRO A 101 -4.03 -0.77 -19.13
C PRO A 101 -2.62 -1.31 -19.28
N ALA A 102 -2.19 -1.64 -20.51
CA ALA A 102 -0.89 -2.20 -20.78
C ALA A 102 0.25 -1.24 -20.41
N PHE A 103 0.12 0.04 -20.77
CA PHE A 103 1.08 1.08 -20.42
C PHE A 103 1.19 1.22 -18.89
N CYS A 104 0.05 1.40 -18.20
CA CYS A 104 0.03 1.56 -16.75
C CYS A 104 0.55 0.32 -16.03
N LEU A 105 0.25 -0.89 -16.53
CA LEU A 105 0.74 -2.14 -15.96
C LEU A 105 2.28 -2.22 -16.02
N VAL A 106 2.86 -2.03 -17.21
CA VAL A 106 4.32 -2.13 -17.36
C VAL A 106 5.04 -1.05 -16.56
N VAL A 107 4.54 0.19 -16.59
CA VAL A 107 5.15 1.30 -15.85
C VAL A 107 5.03 1.07 -14.34
N PHE A 108 3.86 0.66 -13.86
CA PHE A 108 3.63 0.37 -12.43
C PHE A 108 4.54 -0.76 -11.93
N LEU A 109 4.56 -1.90 -12.62
CA LEU A 109 5.40 -3.04 -12.24
C LEU A 109 6.88 -2.70 -12.33
N GLY A 110 7.30 -1.94 -13.33
CA GLY A 110 8.67 -1.46 -13.44
C GLY A 110 9.07 -0.57 -12.26
N LEU A 111 8.21 0.36 -11.86
CA LEU A 111 8.42 1.22 -10.69
C LEU A 111 8.44 0.42 -9.39
N ALA A 112 7.52 -0.53 -9.21
CA ALA A 112 7.47 -1.40 -8.04
C ALA A 112 8.75 -2.21 -7.88
N ASN A 113 9.22 -2.84 -8.97
CA ASN A 113 10.43 -3.66 -8.94
C ASN A 113 11.73 -2.82 -8.83
N ALA A 114 11.77 -1.63 -9.40
CA ALA A 114 12.86 -0.68 -9.15
C ALA A 114 12.89 -0.25 -7.67
N GLY A 115 11.72 0.00 -7.07
CA GLY A 115 11.58 0.27 -5.64
C GLY A 115 12.07 -0.88 -4.77
N ASN A 116 11.68 -2.12 -5.10
CA ASN A 116 12.12 -3.33 -4.41
C ASN A 116 13.65 -3.52 -4.48
N LEU A 117 14.24 -3.29 -5.66
CA LEU A 117 15.69 -3.38 -5.84
C LEU A 117 16.39 -2.32 -5.00
N PHE A 118 15.99 -1.06 -5.10
CA PHE A 118 16.61 0.04 -4.36
C PHE A 118 16.42 -0.12 -2.84
N GLY A 119 15.21 -0.44 -2.40
CA GLY A 119 14.90 -0.68 -0.99
C GLY A 119 15.69 -1.85 -0.40
N GLY A 120 15.78 -2.95 -1.14
CA GLY A 120 16.56 -4.11 -0.74
C GLY A 120 18.08 -3.83 -0.66
N LEU A 121 18.63 -3.05 -1.60
CA LEU A 121 20.03 -2.62 -1.56
C LEU A 121 20.31 -1.70 -0.38
N LEU A 122 19.40 -0.77 -0.10
CA LEU A 122 19.53 0.13 1.05
C LEU A 122 19.46 -0.63 2.36
N ALA A 123 18.49 -1.54 2.53
CA ALA A 123 18.36 -2.36 3.72
C ALA A 123 19.62 -3.20 3.97
N ARG A 124 20.15 -3.85 2.92
CA ARG A 124 21.42 -4.59 3.02
C ARG A 124 22.59 -3.70 3.40
N GLY A 125 22.69 -2.50 2.80
CA GLY A 125 23.75 -1.54 3.13
C GLY A 125 23.69 -1.05 4.59
N LEU A 126 22.50 -1.07 5.20
CA LEU A 126 22.29 -0.75 6.61
C LEU A 126 22.38 -1.97 7.55
N GLY A 127 22.71 -3.16 7.02
CA GLY A 127 22.80 -4.40 7.80
C GLY A 127 21.45 -4.96 8.23
N VAL A 128 20.35 -4.53 7.60
CA VAL A 128 19.01 -4.99 7.92
C VAL A 128 18.73 -6.30 7.17
N THR A 129 18.35 -7.33 7.92
CA THR A 129 17.89 -8.61 7.36
C THR A 129 16.37 -8.65 7.33
N THR A 130 15.80 -8.94 6.17
CA THR A 130 14.36 -9.19 6.04
C THR A 130 14.09 -10.68 6.20
N SER A 131 13.22 -11.06 7.13
CA SER A 131 12.77 -12.45 7.26
C SER A 131 11.69 -12.74 6.20
N SER A 132 11.86 -13.80 5.43
CA SER A 132 10.81 -14.29 4.53
C SER A 132 9.93 -15.31 5.26
N THR A 133 8.62 -15.11 5.21
CA THR A 133 7.67 -16.11 5.72
C THR A 133 7.59 -17.27 4.74
N ALA A 134 7.77 -18.51 5.22
CA ALA A 134 7.59 -19.69 4.42
C ALA A 134 6.12 -19.81 3.92
N LEU A 135 5.96 -20.19 2.66
CA LEU A 135 4.65 -20.45 2.07
C LEU A 135 4.28 -21.94 2.22
N PRO A 136 2.99 -22.28 2.34
CA PRO A 136 2.54 -23.67 2.22
C PRO A 136 2.82 -24.24 0.83
N ALA A 137 3.04 -25.57 0.75
CA ALA A 137 3.35 -26.24 -0.53
C ALA A 137 2.16 -26.25 -1.51
N GLY A 138 0.93 -26.23 -0.99
CA GLY A 138 -0.27 -26.26 -1.83
C GLY A 138 -1.57 -26.38 -1.03
N GLY A 139 -2.65 -26.73 -1.74
CA GLY A 139 -3.96 -26.96 -1.16
C GLY A 139 -4.67 -25.69 -0.65
N LEU A 140 -5.58 -25.88 0.29
CA LEU A 140 -6.38 -24.80 0.89
C LEU A 140 -5.50 -23.78 1.62
N ASP A 141 -4.45 -24.21 2.28
CA ASP A 141 -3.51 -23.34 3.01
C ASP A 141 -2.85 -22.33 2.08
N LEU A 142 -2.34 -22.78 0.92
CA LEU A 142 -1.75 -21.93 -0.09
C LEU A 142 -2.76 -20.93 -0.67
N PHE A 143 -3.98 -21.42 -0.96
CA PHE A 143 -5.06 -20.57 -1.47
C PHE A 143 -5.45 -19.46 -0.50
N ILE A 144 -5.66 -19.79 0.79
CA ILE A 144 -5.98 -18.79 1.82
C ILE A 144 -4.85 -17.82 2.00
N ARG A 145 -3.59 -18.28 1.98
CA ARG A 145 -2.41 -17.42 2.08
C ARG A 145 -2.31 -16.47 0.88
N TYR A 146 -2.52 -16.99 -0.33
CA TYR A 146 -2.59 -16.16 -1.54
C TYR A 146 -3.70 -15.10 -1.43
N PHE A 147 -4.91 -15.51 -1.05
CA PHE A 147 -6.03 -14.58 -0.90
C PHE A 147 -5.74 -13.48 0.13
N SER A 148 -5.17 -13.85 1.28
CA SER A 148 -4.85 -12.90 2.35
C SER A 148 -3.73 -11.91 1.98
N LEU A 149 -2.76 -12.31 1.15
CA LEU A 149 -1.63 -11.47 0.80
C LEU A 149 -1.83 -10.69 -0.52
N CYS A 150 -2.66 -11.20 -1.42
CA CYS A 150 -2.79 -10.61 -2.75
C CYS A 150 -4.12 -9.89 -2.95
N VAL A 151 -5.24 -10.52 -2.57
CA VAL A 151 -6.57 -9.98 -2.86
C VAL A 151 -7.02 -8.98 -1.79
N VAL A 152 -6.96 -9.38 -0.53
CA VAL A 152 -7.47 -8.57 0.59
C VAL A 152 -6.78 -7.19 0.65
N PRO A 153 -5.44 -7.09 0.63
CA PRO A 153 -4.77 -5.79 0.65
C PRO A 153 -5.09 -4.95 -0.58
N ALA A 154 -5.04 -5.54 -1.78
CA ALA A 154 -5.29 -4.81 -3.02
C ALA A 154 -6.68 -4.17 -3.09
N VAL A 155 -7.67 -4.76 -2.43
CA VAL A 155 -9.03 -4.19 -2.37
C VAL A 155 -9.15 -3.20 -1.21
N LEU A 156 -8.84 -3.62 -0.01
CA LEU A 156 -9.13 -2.83 1.20
C LEU A 156 -8.22 -1.60 1.33
N GLU A 157 -6.95 -1.73 0.99
CA GLU A 157 -6.01 -0.61 1.06
C GLU A 157 -6.30 0.44 -0.02
N GLU A 158 -6.71 0.02 -1.23
CA GLU A 158 -7.10 1.00 -2.25
C GLU A 158 -8.38 1.76 -1.85
N ILE A 159 -9.37 1.11 -1.24
CA ILE A 159 -10.55 1.78 -0.70
C ILE A 159 -10.14 2.80 0.38
N TYR A 160 -9.25 2.40 1.27
CA TYR A 160 -8.83 3.23 2.39
C TYR A 160 -7.95 4.40 1.95
N PHE A 161 -6.83 4.11 1.30
CA PHE A 161 -5.83 5.14 0.95
C PHE A 161 -6.26 5.98 -0.25
N ARG A 162 -6.75 5.37 -1.34
CA ARG A 162 -7.10 6.08 -2.58
C ARG A 162 -8.54 6.53 -2.61
N GLY A 163 -9.45 5.74 -2.04
CA GLY A 163 -10.83 6.14 -1.87
C GLY A 163 -10.98 7.24 -0.79
N ALA A 164 -10.73 6.90 0.47
CA ALA A 164 -11.03 7.76 1.60
C ALA A 164 -9.97 8.83 1.85
N LEU A 165 -8.71 8.47 2.16
CA LEU A 165 -7.69 9.46 2.54
C LEU A 165 -7.36 10.42 1.39
N GLN A 166 -7.17 9.90 0.18
CA GLN A 166 -6.98 10.75 -1.00
C GLN A 166 -8.22 11.60 -1.28
N GLY A 167 -9.43 11.07 -1.06
CA GLY A 167 -10.69 11.80 -1.15
C GLY A 167 -10.73 13.03 -0.26
N ILE A 168 -10.31 12.89 1.00
CA ILE A 168 -10.23 13.97 2.00
C ILE A 168 -9.22 15.04 1.57
N MET A 169 -8.11 14.66 0.95
CA MET A 169 -7.04 15.58 0.55
C MET A 169 -7.31 16.28 -0.80
N ARG A 170 -8.22 15.75 -1.65
CA ARG A 170 -8.52 16.28 -2.99
C ARG A 170 -8.86 17.78 -3.05
N PRO A 171 -9.59 18.37 -2.09
CA PRO A 171 -9.86 19.80 -2.12
C PRO A 171 -8.59 20.68 -2.05
N SER A 172 -7.48 20.14 -1.54
CA SER A 172 -6.18 20.84 -1.45
C SER A 172 -5.36 20.79 -2.76
N GLY A 173 -5.82 20.05 -3.76
CA GLY A 173 -5.14 19.85 -5.04
C GLY A 173 -4.63 18.42 -5.21
N SER A 174 -4.41 18.01 -6.48
CA SER A 174 -4.02 16.64 -6.79
C SER A 174 -2.65 16.26 -6.22
N SER A 175 -1.68 17.19 -6.22
CA SER A 175 -0.34 16.91 -5.71
C SER A 175 -0.35 16.49 -4.25
N VAL A 176 -1.07 17.23 -3.40
CA VAL A 176 -1.25 16.93 -1.97
C VAL A 176 -2.06 15.65 -1.79
N ALA A 177 -3.13 15.50 -2.58
CA ALA A 177 -4.01 14.32 -2.50
C ALA A 177 -3.29 13.02 -2.86
N ILE A 178 -2.33 13.07 -3.77
CA ILE A 178 -1.50 11.92 -4.14
C ILE A 178 -0.43 11.65 -3.06
N PHE A 179 0.31 12.69 -2.70
CA PHE A 179 1.51 12.54 -1.86
C PHE A 179 1.18 12.14 -0.41
N ALA A 180 0.22 12.83 0.24
CA ALA A 180 -0.05 12.62 1.65
C ALA A 180 -0.48 11.18 2.01
N PRO A 181 -1.48 10.58 1.33
CA PRO A 181 -1.85 9.19 1.59
C PRO A 181 -0.77 8.20 1.16
N ALA A 182 0.01 8.49 0.09
CA ALA A 182 1.09 7.62 -0.34
C ALA A 182 2.21 7.54 0.70
N LEU A 183 2.55 8.65 1.35
CA LEU A 183 3.55 8.66 2.43
C LEU A 183 3.08 7.87 3.65
N LEU A 184 1.83 8.06 4.09
CA LEU A 184 1.26 7.29 5.21
C LEU A 184 1.18 5.79 4.87
N PHE A 185 0.72 5.45 3.65
CA PHE A 185 0.69 4.08 3.15
C PHE A 185 2.07 3.42 3.22
N ALA A 186 3.10 4.12 2.76
CA ALA A 186 4.47 3.65 2.81
C ALA A 186 4.96 3.38 4.25
N LEU A 187 4.78 4.33 5.14
CA LEU A 187 5.29 4.24 6.51
C LEU A 187 4.56 3.21 7.37
N LEU A 188 3.29 2.93 7.08
CA LEU A 188 2.51 1.90 7.78
C LEU A 188 2.98 0.47 7.49
N HIS A 189 3.85 0.25 6.49
CA HIS A 189 4.49 -1.04 6.29
C HIS A 189 5.53 -1.37 7.36
N LEU A 190 6.06 -0.38 8.08
CA LEU A 190 7.05 -0.51 9.15
C LEU A 190 8.31 -1.32 8.76
N ASP A 191 8.56 -1.42 7.46
CA ASP A 191 9.71 -2.06 6.82
C ASP A 191 10.34 -1.07 5.84
N LEU A 192 11.65 -0.79 5.97
CA LEU A 192 12.33 0.23 5.18
C LEU A 192 12.31 -0.08 3.68
N ALA A 193 12.61 -1.33 3.32
CA ALA A 193 12.66 -1.74 1.91
C ALA A 193 11.27 -1.68 1.29
N GLN A 194 10.27 -2.21 2.01
CA GLN A 194 8.88 -2.20 1.57
C GLN A 194 8.29 -0.79 1.55
N SER A 195 8.65 0.08 2.50
CA SER A 195 8.19 1.48 2.53
C SER A 195 8.62 2.26 1.30
N ILE A 196 9.84 2.06 0.80
CA ILE A 196 10.31 2.71 -0.43
C ILE A 196 9.46 2.28 -1.63
N THR A 197 9.25 0.98 -1.78
CA THR A 197 8.39 0.42 -2.84
C THR A 197 6.96 0.93 -2.72
N ALA A 198 6.39 0.88 -1.52
CA ALA A 198 5.03 1.32 -1.25
C ALA A 198 4.83 2.82 -1.50
N LEU A 199 5.85 3.66 -1.24
CA LEU A 199 5.79 5.09 -1.57
C LEU A 199 5.69 5.31 -3.07
N VAL A 200 6.57 4.69 -3.84
CA VAL A 200 6.61 4.83 -5.31
C VAL A 200 5.32 4.30 -5.93
N CYS A 201 4.89 3.12 -5.51
CA CYS A 201 3.61 2.53 -5.93
C CYS A 201 2.43 3.42 -5.52
N GLY A 202 2.47 3.92 -4.29
CA GLY A 202 1.44 4.79 -3.73
C GLY A 202 1.22 6.07 -4.51
N ILE A 203 2.30 6.72 -4.93
CA ILE A 203 2.27 7.91 -5.79
C ILE A 203 1.68 7.57 -7.16
N PHE A 204 2.12 6.48 -7.79
CA PHE A 204 1.60 6.08 -9.10
C PHE A 204 0.11 5.74 -9.06
N LEU A 205 -0.32 4.93 -8.08
CA LEU A 205 -1.74 4.56 -7.91
C LEU A 205 -2.60 5.78 -7.61
N GLY A 206 -2.12 6.70 -6.75
CA GLY A 206 -2.82 7.96 -6.48
C GLY A 206 -2.95 8.84 -7.74
N TRP A 207 -1.90 8.92 -8.55
CA TRP A 207 -1.94 9.59 -9.85
C TRP A 207 -2.94 8.94 -10.79
N LEU A 208 -2.96 7.61 -10.86
CA LEU A 208 -3.88 6.86 -11.72
C LEU A 208 -5.34 7.13 -11.34
N VAL A 209 -5.65 7.22 -10.04
CA VAL A 209 -6.99 7.56 -9.54
C VAL A 209 -7.39 8.98 -9.93
N GLU A 210 -6.49 9.96 -9.86
CA GLU A 210 -6.79 11.32 -10.30
C GLU A 210 -7.03 11.40 -11.81
N ARG A 211 -6.34 10.58 -12.60
CA ARG A 211 -6.46 10.51 -14.07
C ARG A 211 -7.70 9.74 -14.54
N SER A 212 -7.93 8.57 -13.98
CA SER A 212 -9.02 7.68 -14.39
C SER A 212 -10.36 8.00 -13.71
N GLY A 213 -10.33 8.73 -12.60
CA GLY A 213 -11.50 8.99 -11.78
C GLY A 213 -11.97 7.79 -10.96
N SER A 214 -11.23 6.68 -10.96
CA SER A 214 -11.63 5.39 -10.35
C SER A 214 -10.48 4.75 -9.60
N ILE A 215 -10.77 4.03 -8.50
CA ILE A 215 -9.80 3.20 -7.79
C ILE A 215 -9.66 1.79 -8.38
N LEU A 216 -10.59 1.35 -9.25
CA LEU A 216 -10.57 -0.01 -9.80
C LEU A 216 -9.30 -0.35 -10.60
N PRO A 217 -8.75 0.55 -11.45
CA PRO A 217 -7.46 0.31 -12.08
C PRO A 217 -6.35 0.12 -11.07
N GLY A 218 -6.36 0.91 -9.98
CA GLY A 218 -5.40 0.77 -8.88
C GLY A 218 -5.49 -0.58 -8.18
N MET A 219 -6.70 -1.03 -7.84
CA MET A 219 -6.93 -2.37 -7.26
C MET A 219 -6.38 -3.48 -8.16
N LEU A 220 -6.61 -3.39 -9.46
CA LEU A 220 -6.12 -4.39 -10.42
C LEU A 220 -4.59 -4.42 -10.47
N LEU A 221 -3.94 -3.26 -10.59
CA LEU A 221 -2.48 -3.18 -10.65
C LEU A 221 -1.84 -3.63 -9.33
N HIS A 222 -2.40 -3.23 -8.19
CA HIS A 222 -1.94 -3.64 -6.86
C HIS A 222 -2.07 -5.16 -6.69
N PHE A 223 -3.21 -5.73 -7.05
CA PHE A 223 -3.43 -7.18 -7.04
C PHE A 223 -2.40 -7.93 -7.89
N ILE A 224 -2.15 -7.48 -9.13
CA ILE A 224 -1.15 -8.09 -10.01
C ILE A 224 0.24 -8.02 -9.39
N ASN A 225 0.63 -6.88 -8.83
CA ASN A 225 1.92 -6.72 -8.15
C ASN A 225 2.10 -7.70 -6.99
N ASN A 226 1.09 -7.79 -6.11
CA ASN A 226 1.14 -8.72 -4.97
C ASN A 226 1.17 -10.18 -5.43
N THR A 227 0.44 -10.50 -6.50
CA THR A 227 0.49 -11.82 -7.14
C THR A 227 1.88 -12.16 -7.65
N LEU A 228 2.55 -11.24 -8.36
CA LEU A 228 3.91 -11.47 -8.85
C LEU A 228 4.92 -11.62 -7.69
N ALA A 229 4.79 -10.83 -6.64
CA ALA A 229 5.61 -10.96 -5.44
C ALA A 229 5.38 -12.31 -4.73
N PHE A 230 4.12 -12.75 -4.62
CA PHE A 230 3.77 -14.06 -4.08
C PHE A 230 4.38 -15.19 -4.90
N PHE A 231 4.31 -15.11 -6.23
CA PHE A 231 4.94 -16.07 -7.12
C PHE A 231 6.47 -16.08 -6.99
N SER A 232 7.12 -14.93 -6.79
CA SER A 232 8.55 -14.87 -6.52
C SER A 232 8.92 -15.69 -5.27
N LEU A 233 8.18 -15.50 -4.17
CA LEU A 233 8.38 -16.28 -2.94
C LEU A 233 8.15 -17.78 -3.17
N TYR A 234 7.08 -18.14 -3.88
CA TYR A 234 6.74 -19.53 -4.17
C TYR A 234 7.82 -20.22 -5.03
N LEU A 235 8.27 -19.54 -6.08
CA LEU A 235 9.34 -20.09 -6.96
C LEU A 235 10.66 -20.25 -6.23
N ARG A 236 11.04 -19.30 -5.39
CA ARG A 236 12.28 -19.43 -4.56
C ARG A 236 12.23 -20.62 -3.62
N GLN A 237 11.05 -21.00 -3.16
CA GLN A 237 10.88 -22.08 -2.16
C GLN A 237 10.71 -23.46 -2.80
N TYR A 238 10.05 -23.55 -3.95
CA TYR A 238 9.59 -24.83 -4.52
C TYR A 238 10.07 -25.13 -5.94
N ALA A 239 10.57 -24.13 -6.68
CA ALA A 239 11.00 -24.33 -8.05
C ALA A 239 12.52 -24.54 -8.15
N PRO A 240 13.01 -25.07 -9.29
CA PRO A 240 14.43 -25.07 -9.59
C PRO A 240 15.01 -23.65 -9.54
N GLU A 241 16.22 -23.51 -8.98
CA GLU A 241 16.89 -22.21 -8.78
C GLU A 241 16.96 -21.38 -10.07
N GLN A 242 17.26 -22.04 -11.20
CA GLN A 242 17.35 -21.39 -12.51
C GLN A 242 16.06 -20.70 -12.90
N LEU A 243 14.89 -21.32 -12.62
CA LEU A 243 13.59 -20.75 -12.93
C LEU A 243 13.29 -19.52 -12.03
N ALA A 244 13.59 -19.63 -10.74
CA ALA A 244 13.44 -18.51 -9.80
C ALA A 244 14.34 -17.33 -10.20
N VAL A 245 15.61 -17.59 -10.56
CA VAL A 245 16.55 -16.55 -11.02
C VAL A 245 16.07 -15.89 -12.31
N VAL A 246 15.62 -16.64 -13.32
CA VAL A 246 15.11 -16.06 -14.57
C VAL A 246 13.88 -15.21 -14.31
N TYR A 247 12.95 -15.70 -13.48
CA TYR A 247 11.77 -14.93 -13.11
C TYR A 247 12.12 -13.59 -12.44
N GLU A 248 13.07 -13.61 -11.51
CA GLU A 248 13.53 -12.40 -10.83
C GLU A 248 14.28 -11.43 -11.73
N LEU A 249 15.09 -11.93 -12.67
CA LEU A 249 15.74 -11.08 -13.67
C LEU A 249 14.70 -10.36 -14.54
N ILE A 250 13.60 -11.03 -14.91
CA ILE A 250 12.50 -10.38 -15.62
C ILE A 250 11.89 -9.27 -14.75
N LEU A 251 11.60 -9.54 -13.49
CA LEU A 251 10.98 -8.55 -12.61
C LEU A 251 11.92 -7.38 -12.29
N LEU A 252 13.16 -7.66 -11.91
CA LEU A 252 14.08 -6.65 -11.37
C LEU A 252 14.86 -5.90 -12.46
N VAL A 253 14.94 -6.44 -13.67
CA VAL A 253 15.72 -5.82 -14.77
C VAL A 253 14.83 -5.51 -15.97
N ALA A 254 14.17 -6.52 -16.55
CA ALA A 254 13.44 -6.33 -17.80
C ALA A 254 12.25 -5.38 -17.65
N LEU A 255 11.45 -5.51 -16.58
CA LEU A 255 10.29 -4.63 -16.35
C LEU A 255 10.68 -3.18 -16.07
N PRO A 256 11.65 -2.85 -15.20
CA PRO A 256 12.11 -1.47 -15.03
C PRO A 256 12.65 -0.85 -16.33
N LEU A 257 13.42 -1.59 -17.12
CA LEU A 257 13.92 -1.10 -18.41
C LEU A 257 12.79 -0.87 -19.42
N ALA A 258 11.82 -1.77 -19.50
CA ALA A 258 10.64 -1.61 -20.34
C ALA A 258 9.80 -0.39 -19.91
N ALA A 259 9.62 -0.20 -18.60
CA ALA A 259 8.93 0.96 -18.06
C ALA A 259 9.63 2.27 -18.41
N LEU A 260 10.96 2.32 -18.23
CA LEU A 260 11.78 3.49 -18.59
C LEU A 260 11.67 3.82 -20.08
N PHE A 261 11.76 2.79 -20.92
CA PHE A 261 11.60 2.96 -22.38
C PHE A 261 10.21 3.49 -22.74
N LEU A 262 9.14 2.95 -22.15
CA LEU A 262 7.77 3.39 -22.43
C LEU A 262 7.53 4.83 -21.96
N VAL A 263 8.02 5.19 -20.77
CA VAL A 263 7.91 6.57 -20.26
C VAL A 263 8.69 7.55 -21.16
N TRP A 264 9.88 7.19 -21.60
CA TRP A 264 10.65 7.98 -22.55
C TRP A 264 9.88 8.16 -23.87
N ARG A 265 9.36 7.08 -24.45
CA ARG A 265 8.58 7.09 -25.69
C ARG A 265 7.39 8.03 -25.62
N VAL A 266 6.55 7.94 -24.58
CA VAL A 266 5.36 8.80 -24.46
C VAL A 266 5.71 10.25 -24.17
N LYS A 267 6.82 10.52 -23.46
CA LYS A 267 7.32 11.88 -23.26
C LYS A 267 7.79 12.51 -24.57
N VAL A 268 8.51 11.79 -25.39
CA VAL A 268 8.94 12.25 -26.73
C VAL A 268 7.73 12.55 -27.61
N GLN A 269 6.63 11.82 -27.44
CA GLN A 269 5.36 12.07 -28.12
C GLN A 269 4.52 13.21 -27.52
N GLY A 270 5.07 13.97 -26.55
CA GLY A 270 4.41 15.11 -25.93
C GLY A 270 3.43 14.77 -24.80
N PHE A 271 3.43 13.53 -24.29
CA PHE A 271 2.57 13.17 -23.16
C PHE A 271 2.99 13.91 -21.88
N SER A 272 2.02 14.54 -21.24
CA SER A 272 2.21 15.21 -19.95
C SER A 272 1.55 14.43 -18.81
N PHE A 273 2.34 14.02 -17.83
CA PHE A 273 1.85 13.35 -16.62
C PHE A 273 1.04 14.29 -15.71
N SER A 274 1.26 15.60 -15.80
CA SER A 274 0.51 16.61 -15.05
C SER A 274 -0.79 17.06 -15.73
N ALA A 275 -0.96 16.77 -17.03
CA ALA A 275 -2.17 17.15 -17.73
C ALA A 275 -3.43 16.56 -17.09
N GLY A 276 -4.44 17.38 -16.86
CA GLY A 276 -5.71 16.99 -16.25
C GLY A 276 -5.68 16.82 -14.71
N LEU A 277 -4.53 17.03 -14.07
CA LEU A 277 -4.47 17.13 -12.61
C LEU A 277 -4.99 18.50 -12.15
N ARG A 278 -5.66 18.49 -11.00
CA ARG A 278 -6.13 19.73 -10.37
C ARG A 278 -4.95 20.46 -9.75
N GLY A 279 -4.76 21.71 -10.10
CA GLY A 279 -3.84 22.60 -9.40
C GLY A 279 -4.22 22.76 -7.91
N GLY A 280 -3.28 23.17 -7.10
CA GLY A 280 -3.48 23.34 -5.67
C GLY A 280 -2.18 23.60 -4.93
N MET A 281 -2.14 23.18 -3.67
CA MET A 281 -0.97 23.35 -2.81
C MET A 281 0.15 22.38 -3.17
N GLU A 282 1.38 22.78 -2.83
CA GLU A 282 2.55 21.91 -2.96
C GLU A 282 2.45 20.68 -2.04
N PRO A 283 3.00 19.52 -2.44
CA PRO A 283 2.89 18.28 -1.67
C PRO A 283 3.32 18.42 -0.22
N LEU A 284 4.40 19.16 0.04
CA LEU A 284 4.95 19.35 1.37
C LEU A 284 4.10 20.24 2.30
N ALA A 285 3.04 20.88 1.77
CA ALA A 285 2.11 21.65 2.59
C ALA A 285 1.44 20.83 3.70
N VAL A 286 1.41 19.49 3.59
CA VAL A 286 0.89 18.59 4.64
C VAL A 286 1.67 18.72 5.94
N PHE A 287 2.96 19.02 5.89
CA PHE A 287 3.79 19.20 7.07
C PHE A 287 3.52 20.50 7.84
N THR A 288 2.66 21.37 7.35
CA THR A 288 2.10 22.48 8.14
C THR A 288 1.09 22.00 9.19
N SER A 289 0.66 20.73 9.11
CA SER A 289 -0.16 20.05 10.11
C SER A 289 0.72 19.36 11.14
N LEU A 290 0.73 19.85 12.38
CA LEU A 290 1.49 19.23 13.47
C LEU A 290 1.13 17.75 13.68
N PRO A 291 -0.17 17.34 13.75
CA PRO A 291 -0.50 15.93 13.89
C PRO A 291 0.03 15.05 12.75
N TYR A 292 0.03 15.55 11.51
CA TYR A 292 0.58 14.79 10.37
C TYR A 292 2.09 14.62 10.50
N THR A 293 2.82 15.69 10.84
CA THR A 293 4.26 15.66 11.03
C THR A 293 4.66 14.71 12.17
N VAL A 294 3.96 14.79 13.31
CA VAL A 294 4.19 13.90 14.45
C VAL A 294 3.92 12.44 14.09
N CYS A 295 2.83 12.17 13.36
CA CYS A 295 2.53 10.82 12.87
C CYS A 295 3.64 10.26 11.97
N VAL A 296 4.12 11.06 11.01
CA VAL A 296 5.22 10.66 10.12
C VAL A 296 6.50 10.34 10.92
N LEU A 297 6.90 11.24 11.83
CA LEU A 297 8.09 11.04 12.67
C LEU A 297 7.94 9.83 13.61
N PHE A 298 6.74 9.61 14.16
CA PHE A 298 6.44 8.43 14.97
C PHE A 298 6.59 7.13 14.17
N LEU A 299 5.98 7.04 12.99
CA LEU A 299 6.07 5.85 12.16
C LEU A 299 7.50 5.59 11.67
N MET A 300 8.26 6.62 11.33
CA MET A 300 9.68 6.49 11.01
C MET A 300 10.49 5.99 12.22
N GLY A 301 10.26 6.56 13.39
CA GLY A 301 10.91 6.13 14.63
C GLY A 301 10.57 4.70 14.99
N LEU A 302 9.31 4.30 14.83
CA LEU A 302 8.86 2.93 15.07
C LEU A 302 9.53 1.95 14.10
N THR A 303 9.63 2.28 12.82
CA THR A 303 10.36 1.48 11.84
C THR A 303 11.82 1.25 12.28
N VAL A 304 12.53 2.33 12.66
CA VAL A 304 13.91 2.22 13.13
C VAL A 304 14.03 1.40 14.42
N TYR A 305 13.08 1.57 15.34
CA TYR A 305 13.03 0.79 16.58
C TYR A 305 12.87 -0.70 16.32
N LEU A 306 11.94 -1.09 15.46
CA LEU A 306 11.69 -2.49 15.12
C LEU A 306 12.92 -3.17 14.48
N TYR A 307 13.72 -2.43 13.70
CA TYR A 307 14.98 -2.95 13.16
C TYR A 307 16.08 -3.16 14.20
N ARG A 308 16.03 -2.50 15.36
CA ARG A 308 17.04 -2.67 16.41
C ARG A 308 16.70 -3.78 17.39
N VAL A 309 15.44 -4.18 17.47
CA VAL A 309 14.93 -5.12 18.48
C VAL A 309 14.67 -6.50 17.87
N GLY A 310 14.46 -6.61 16.58
CA GLY A 310 14.28 -7.86 15.81
C GLY A 310 15.59 -8.33 15.20
#